data_42534158e70174fccc0270dbbbc0f002
#
_entry.id   42534158e70174fccc0270dbbbc0f002
#
_cell.length_a   1.000
_cell.length_b   1.000
_cell.length_c   1.000
_cell.angle_alpha   90.00
_cell.angle_beta   90.00
_cell.angle_gamma   90.00
#
_symmetry.space_group_name_H-M   'P 1'
#
loop_
_entity.id
_entity.type
_entity.pdbx_description
1 polymer ?
#
loop_
_entity_poly.entity_id
_entity_poly.type
_entity_poly.pdbx_seq_one_letter_code
_entity_poly.pdbx_strand_id
1 'polypeptide(L)'
;LFYKRVFPAIWIGLMLLAVSVMVATRQREHDVPLPALIGPLLALGIAWFVLRRLVSDLADEVCDEGDALRVRFGHDEERIALADIVNIGYTMMVNPARVTLTLRNPGRFGKEVSFSPVQQGFLGPLLRRNPLVTDLIERVDAARRQ
;
A
#
# COMPACT_ATOMS: atom_id res chain seq x y z
N LEU A 1 8.73 2.99 0.21
CA LEU A 1 9.35 3.52 1.45
C LEU A 1 8.57 4.70 2.03
N PHE A 2 8.03 5.61 1.21
CA PHE A 2 7.29 6.79 1.66
C PHE A 2 6.06 6.41 2.50
N TYR A 3 5.20 5.53 1.99
CA TYR A 3 3.96 5.15 2.66
C TYR A 3 4.18 4.36 3.96
N LYS A 4 5.26 3.56 4.06
CA LYS A 4 5.53 2.76 5.27
C LYS A 4 6.18 3.57 6.41
N ARG A 5 6.94 4.65 6.10
CA ARG A 5 7.68 5.41 7.11
C ARG A 5 7.17 6.83 7.32
N VAL A 6 6.91 7.56 6.22
CA VAL A 6 6.55 8.98 6.31
C VAL A 6 5.07 9.14 6.65
N PHE A 7 4.20 8.32 6.08
CA PHE A 7 2.76 8.38 6.33
C PHE A 7 2.40 8.14 7.80
N PRO A 8 2.96 7.12 8.51
CA PRO A 8 2.75 6.96 9.94
C PRO A 8 3.19 8.15 10.77
N ALA A 9 4.32 8.77 10.43
CA ALA A 9 4.84 9.93 11.15
C ALA A 9 3.93 11.16 10.99
N ILE A 10 3.44 11.43 9.77
CA ILE A 10 2.47 12.50 9.51
C ILE A 10 1.18 12.25 10.28
N TRP A 11 0.68 10.99 10.28
CA TRP A 11 -0.54 10.62 10.97
C TRP A 11 -0.42 10.79 12.50
N ILE A 12 0.69 10.37 13.08
CA ILE A 12 0.98 10.59 14.50
C ILE A 12 1.04 12.08 14.82
N GLY A 13 1.69 12.89 13.98
CA GLY A 13 1.74 14.35 14.13
C GLY A 13 0.34 14.98 14.10
N LEU A 14 -0.51 14.52 13.20
CA LEU A 14 -1.90 15.00 13.07
C LEU A 14 -2.76 14.56 14.27
N MET A 15 -2.53 13.36 14.81
CA MET A 15 -3.15 12.92 16.07
C MET A 15 -2.74 13.78 17.26
N LEU A 16 -1.44 14.06 17.40
CA LEU A 16 -0.95 14.91 18.48
C LEU A 16 -1.50 16.33 18.38
N LEU A 17 -1.60 16.87 17.16
CA LEU A 17 -2.22 18.17 16.92
C LEU A 17 -3.70 18.15 17.31
N ALA A 18 -4.47 17.14 16.90
CA ALA A 18 -5.89 17.03 17.25
C ALA A 18 -6.10 16.92 18.77
N VAL A 19 -5.29 16.12 19.45
CA VAL A 19 -5.32 16.02 20.94
C VAL A 19 -4.94 17.35 21.58
N SER A 20 -3.94 18.06 21.08
CA SER A 20 -3.50 19.35 21.62
C SER A 20 -4.59 20.43 21.46
N VAL A 21 -5.24 20.52 20.29
CA VAL A 21 -6.36 21.43 20.05
C VAL A 21 -7.52 21.09 21.00
N MET A 22 -7.81 19.81 21.19
CA MET A 22 -8.87 19.33 22.05
C MET A 22 -8.63 19.66 23.53
N VAL A 23 -7.38 19.50 24.01
CA VAL A 23 -6.99 19.89 25.37
C VAL A 23 -7.08 21.41 25.54
N ALA A 24 -6.64 22.19 24.56
CA ALA A 24 -6.69 23.64 24.58
C ALA A 24 -8.13 24.19 24.59
N THR A 25 -9.05 23.59 23.85
CA THR A 25 -10.47 23.94 23.85
C THR A 25 -11.15 23.57 25.18
N ARG A 26 -10.74 22.44 25.78
CA ARG A 26 -11.24 22.03 27.11
C ARG A 26 -10.89 23.02 28.22
N GLN A 27 -9.75 23.69 28.14
CA GLN A 27 -9.37 24.72 29.10
C GLN A 27 -10.23 26.00 29.01
N ARG A 28 -10.88 26.21 27.87
CA ARG A 28 -11.75 27.39 27.64
C ARG A 28 -13.21 27.16 27.97
N GLU A 29 -13.71 25.91 27.83
CA GLU A 29 -15.10 25.52 28.09
C GLU A 29 -15.11 24.43 29.17
N HIS A 30 -15.64 24.79 30.36
CA HIS A 30 -15.63 23.93 31.56
C HIS A 30 -16.46 22.63 31.45
N ASP A 31 -17.20 22.39 30.35
CA ASP A 31 -18.24 21.34 30.27
C ASP A 31 -18.15 20.38 29.07
N VAL A 32 -16.96 20.09 28.52
CA VAL A 32 -16.89 19.05 27.50
C VAL A 32 -16.95 17.68 28.18
N PRO A 33 -18.00 16.88 27.98
CA PRO A 33 -18.13 15.59 28.65
C PRO A 33 -17.05 14.63 28.15
N LEU A 34 -16.45 13.88 29.07
CA LEU A 34 -15.41 12.86 28.77
C LEU A 34 -15.78 11.91 27.60
N PRO A 35 -17.05 11.48 27.45
CA PRO A 35 -17.45 10.65 26.32
C PRO A 35 -17.26 11.29 24.95
N ALA A 36 -17.33 12.63 24.83
CA ALA A 36 -17.11 13.33 23.56
C ALA A 36 -15.65 13.22 23.09
N LEU A 37 -14.70 12.89 23.97
CA LEU A 37 -13.29 12.67 23.67
C LEU A 37 -13.02 11.26 23.15
N ILE A 38 -13.80 10.28 23.59
CA ILE A 38 -13.57 8.85 23.27
C ILE A 38 -13.87 8.58 21.79
N GLY A 39 -14.93 9.18 21.24
CA GLY A 39 -15.35 8.97 19.86
C GLY A 39 -14.26 9.26 18.82
N PRO A 40 -13.69 10.47 18.78
CA PRO A 40 -12.62 10.83 17.85
C PRO A 40 -11.35 9.98 18.04
N LEU A 41 -10.96 9.66 19.28
CA LEU A 41 -9.80 8.82 19.55
C LEU A 41 -10.00 7.39 19.04
N LEU A 42 -11.18 6.83 19.22
CA LEU A 42 -11.53 5.51 18.76
C LEU A 42 -11.58 5.45 17.22
N ALA A 43 -12.17 6.45 16.59
CA ALA A 43 -12.19 6.60 15.13
C ALA A 43 -10.78 6.69 14.54
N LEU A 44 -9.89 7.48 15.16
CA LEU A 44 -8.48 7.58 14.77
C LEU A 44 -7.73 6.26 14.94
N GLY A 45 -7.99 5.51 16.02
CA GLY A 45 -7.40 4.19 16.26
C GLY A 45 -7.83 3.16 15.21
N ILE A 46 -9.11 3.14 14.87
CA ILE A 46 -9.65 2.26 13.82
C ILE A 46 -9.07 2.63 12.46
N ALA A 47 -9.06 3.91 12.11
CA ALA A 47 -8.48 4.39 10.85
C ALA A 47 -6.99 4.03 10.74
N TRP A 48 -6.22 4.19 11.82
CA TRP A 48 -4.83 3.74 11.89
C TRP A 48 -4.67 2.24 11.65
N PHE A 49 -5.47 1.43 12.31
CA PHE A 49 -5.43 -0.03 12.17
C PHE A 49 -5.74 -0.49 10.75
N VAL A 50 -6.78 0.09 10.14
CA VAL A 50 -7.19 -0.21 8.76
C VAL A 50 -6.09 0.18 7.78
N LEU A 51 -5.55 1.40 7.90
CA LEU A 51 -4.48 1.90 7.04
C LEU A 51 -3.20 1.08 7.17
N ARG A 52 -2.81 0.73 8.39
CA ARG A 52 -1.65 -0.13 8.63
C ARG A 52 -1.83 -1.48 7.94
N ARG A 53 -3.00 -2.09 8.04
CA ARG A 53 -3.29 -3.37 7.40
C ARG A 53 -3.25 -3.28 5.88
N LEU A 54 -3.80 -2.21 5.29
CA LEU A 54 -3.81 -2.00 3.84
C LEU A 54 -2.40 -1.83 3.24
N VAL A 55 -1.47 -1.26 4.01
CA VAL A 55 -0.10 -0.99 3.55
C VAL A 55 0.85 -2.15 3.87
N SER A 56 0.59 -2.93 4.93
CA SER A 56 1.47 -4.04 5.34
C SER A 56 1.53 -5.17 4.31
N ASP A 57 0.47 -5.36 3.53
CA ASP A 57 0.37 -6.43 2.53
C ASP A 57 1.08 -6.11 1.20
N LEU A 58 1.68 -4.91 1.09
CA LEU A 58 2.41 -4.50 -0.11
C LEU A 58 3.89 -4.86 0.01
N ALA A 59 4.46 -5.42 -1.07
CA ALA A 59 5.90 -5.64 -1.18
C ALA A 59 6.67 -4.32 -1.00
N ASP A 60 7.81 -4.40 -0.32
CA ASP A 60 8.68 -3.24 -0.09
C ASP A 60 9.39 -2.79 -1.35
N GLU A 61 9.79 -3.76 -2.16
CA GLU A 61 10.53 -3.53 -3.38
C GLU A 61 10.22 -4.65 -4.39
N VAL A 62 10.05 -4.27 -5.63
CA VAL A 62 9.95 -5.19 -6.76
C VAL A 62 10.94 -4.72 -7.82
N CYS A 63 11.94 -5.56 -8.09
CA CYS A 63 12.94 -5.34 -9.12
C CYS A 63 12.66 -6.26 -10.30
N ASP A 64 12.66 -5.68 -11.49
CA ASP A 64 12.54 -6.42 -12.75
C ASP A 64 13.91 -6.93 -13.17
N GLU A 65 14.06 -8.25 -13.34
CA GLU A 65 15.27 -8.92 -13.80
C GLU A 65 15.15 -9.38 -15.27
N GLY A 66 14.08 -9.00 -15.96
CA GLY A 66 13.82 -9.33 -17.35
C GLY A 66 12.99 -10.61 -17.52
N ASP A 67 13.46 -11.75 -17.05
CA ASP A 67 12.77 -13.06 -17.09
C ASP A 67 12.02 -13.38 -15.78
N ALA A 68 12.30 -12.64 -14.73
CA ALA A 68 11.71 -12.80 -13.41
C ALA A 68 11.53 -11.47 -12.69
N LEU A 69 10.67 -11.46 -11.68
CA LEU A 69 10.53 -10.37 -10.73
C LEU A 69 11.13 -10.77 -9.39
N ARG A 70 12.04 -9.97 -8.87
CA ARG A 70 12.53 -10.11 -7.51
C ARG A 70 11.68 -9.26 -6.59
N VAL A 71 11.00 -9.93 -5.68
CA VAL A 71 10.06 -9.31 -4.73
C VAL A 71 10.64 -9.40 -3.33
N ARG A 72 10.63 -8.28 -2.60
CA ARG A 72 11.11 -8.20 -1.23
C ARG A 72 10.03 -7.72 -0.26
N PHE A 73 9.91 -8.46 0.84
CA PHE A 73 9.12 -8.08 2.01
C PHE A 73 10.02 -8.06 3.25
N GLY A 74 10.36 -6.87 3.74
CA GLY A 74 11.28 -6.73 4.86
C GLY A 74 12.68 -7.25 4.55
N HIS A 75 13.04 -8.36 5.18
CA HIS A 75 14.32 -9.05 4.99
C HIS A 75 14.23 -10.27 4.08
N ASP A 76 13.02 -10.68 3.72
CA ASP A 76 12.78 -11.83 2.88
C ASP A 76 12.65 -11.42 1.41
N GLU A 77 13.35 -12.18 0.55
CA GLU A 77 13.31 -12.00 -0.90
C GLU A 77 12.86 -13.27 -1.59
N GLU A 78 12.14 -13.13 -2.69
CA GLU A 78 11.75 -14.23 -3.56
C GLU A 78 11.85 -13.80 -5.02
N ARG A 79 12.34 -14.71 -5.86
CA ARG A 79 12.39 -14.55 -7.30
C ARG A 79 11.22 -15.28 -7.93
N ILE A 80 10.37 -14.55 -8.63
CA ILE A 80 9.17 -15.05 -9.28
C ILE A 80 9.40 -15.02 -10.79
N ALA A 81 9.44 -16.19 -11.44
CA ALA A 81 9.56 -16.26 -12.89
C ALA A 81 8.29 -15.69 -13.55
N LEU A 82 8.43 -14.95 -14.66
CA LEU A 82 7.28 -14.41 -15.39
C LEU A 82 6.33 -15.51 -15.87
N ALA A 83 6.85 -16.69 -16.22
CA ALA A 83 6.06 -17.85 -16.63
C ALA A 83 5.14 -18.41 -15.52
N ASP A 84 5.48 -18.18 -14.25
CA ASP A 84 4.67 -18.63 -13.11
C ASP A 84 3.53 -17.66 -12.75
N ILE A 85 3.49 -16.49 -13.36
CA ILE A 85 2.43 -15.51 -13.14
C ILE A 85 1.22 -15.89 -13.99
N VAL A 86 0.10 -16.21 -13.35
CA VAL A 86 -1.16 -16.60 -14.02
C VAL A 86 -2.02 -15.39 -14.35
N ASN A 87 -2.04 -14.39 -13.46
CA ASN A 87 -2.86 -13.20 -13.65
C ASN A 87 -2.18 -11.96 -13.07
N ILE A 88 -2.43 -10.83 -13.71
CA ILE A 88 -1.98 -9.50 -13.24
C ILE A 88 -3.21 -8.63 -13.08
N GLY A 89 -3.58 -8.38 -11.83
CA GLY A 89 -4.64 -7.44 -11.46
C GLY A 89 -4.05 -6.05 -11.24
N TYR A 90 -4.65 -5.02 -11.83
CA TYR A 90 -4.28 -3.63 -11.58
C TYR A 90 -5.46 -2.83 -11.08
N THR A 91 -5.39 -2.34 -9.85
CA THR A 91 -6.42 -1.52 -9.22
C THR A 91 -5.94 -0.09 -9.08
N MET A 92 -6.53 0.81 -9.88
CA MET A 92 -6.18 2.24 -9.88
C MET A 92 -6.93 3.04 -8.82
N MET A 93 -8.13 2.59 -8.42
CA MET A 93 -9.02 3.34 -7.51
C MET A 93 -8.60 3.27 -6.04
N VAL A 94 -7.54 2.54 -5.71
CA VAL A 94 -6.98 2.45 -4.35
C VAL A 94 -5.72 3.29 -4.29
N ASN A 95 -5.56 4.06 -3.23
CA ASN A 95 -4.33 4.83 -3.00
C ASN A 95 -3.53 4.20 -1.85
N PRO A 96 -2.33 3.66 -2.11
CA PRO A 96 -1.60 3.61 -3.38
C PRO A 96 -2.21 2.63 -4.39
N ALA A 97 -2.05 2.91 -5.69
CA ALA A 97 -2.43 1.98 -6.76
C ALA A 97 -1.74 0.63 -6.55
N ARG A 98 -2.49 -0.45 -6.77
CA ARG A 98 -2.03 -1.81 -6.45
C ARG A 98 -1.95 -2.66 -7.70
N VAL A 99 -0.84 -3.34 -7.87
CA VAL A 99 -0.69 -4.47 -8.79
C VAL A 99 -0.69 -5.74 -7.97
N THR A 100 -1.53 -6.70 -8.34
CA THR A 100 -1.61 -8.02 -7.71
C THR A 100 -1.22 -9.07 -8.75
N LEU A 101 -0.17 -9.82 -8.44
CA LEU A 101 0.27 -10.97 -9.23
C LEU A 101 -0.34 -12.23 -8.62
N THR A 102 -1.05 -13.01 -9.42
CA THR A 102 -1.51 -14.34 -9.03
C THR A 102 -0.56 -15.37 -9.59
N LEU A 103 0.03 -16.20 -8.73
CA LEU A 103 1.01 -17.22 -9.10
C LEU A 103 0.33 -18.56 -9.38
N ARG A 104 0.93 -19.36 -10.27
CA ARG A 104 0.50 -20.73 -10.57
C ARG A 104 0.64 -21.62 -9.34
N ASN A 105 1.79 -21.55 -8.71
CA ASN A 105 2.09 -22.25 -7.47
C ASN A 105 2.29 -21.22 -6.34
N PRO A 106 1.82 -21.50 -5.12
CA PRO A 106 2.09 -20.61 -4.01
C PRO A 106 3.60 -20.56 -3.75
N GLY A 107 4.15 -19.36 -3.78
CA GLY A 107 5.53 -19.10 -3.40
C GLY A 107 5.66 -18.86 -1.89
N ARG A 108 6.81 -18.36 -1.46
CA ARG A 108 7.10 -18.02 -0.06
C ARG A 108 6.11 -17.00 0.52
N PHE A 109 5.64 -16.08 -0.32
CA PHE A 109 4.68 -15.04 0.06
C PHE A 109 3.22 -15.42 -0.26
N GLY A 110 2.96 -16.69 -0.59
CA GLY A 110 1.65 -17.20 -0.92
C GLY A 110 1.34 -17.21 -2.42
N LYS A 111 0.07 -17.31 -2.74
CA LYS A 111 -0.42 -17.41 -4.13
C LYS A 111 -0.59 -16.04 -4.77
N GLU A 112 -0.73 -14.99 -3.98
CA GLU A 112 -0.93 -13.62 -4.44
C GLU A 112 0.14 -12.70 -3.85
N VAL A 113 0.81 -11.96 -4.70
CA VAL A 113 1.82 -10.97 -4.34
C VAL A 113 1.35 -9.61 -4.81
N SER A 114 1.23 -8.67 -3.88
CA SER A 114 0.79 -7.32 -4.19
C SER A 114 1.91 -6.31 -4.00
N PHE A 115 2.01 -5.36 -4.93
CA PHE A 115 2.94 -4.24 -4.82
C PHE A 115 2.35 -2.97 -5.41
N SER A 116 2.93 -1.83 -5.04
CA SER A 116 2.57 -0.55 -5.63
C SER A 116 3.62 -0.16 -6.66
N PRO A 117 3.25 0.01 -7.94
CA PRO A 117 4.17 0.46 -8.96
C PRO A 117 4.61 1.90 -8.66
N VAL A 118 5.85 2.26 -9.06
CA VAL A 118 6.34 3.63 -8.94
C VAL A 118 5.43 4.56 -9.75
N GLN A 119 4.79 5.49 -9.08
CA GLN A 119 3.88 6.46 -9.70
C GLN A 119 4.69 7.62 -10.28
N GLN A 120 4.53 7.88 -11.56
CA GLN A 120 5.06 9.08 -12.20
C GLN A 120 4.07 10.24 -12.01
N GLY A 121 4.23 10.99 -10.91
CA GLY A 121 3.45 12.19 -10.61
C GLY A 121 2.12 11.96 -9.88
N PHE A 122 1.63 13.03 -9.24
CA PHE A 122 0.43 13.01 -8.38
C PHE A 122 -0.88 12.76 -9.16
N LEU A 123 -0.96 13.16 -10.42
CA LEU A 123 -2.13 13.01 -11.29
C LEU A 123 -2.01 11.87 -12.32
N GLY A 124 -0.84 11.23 -12.41
CA GLY A 124 -0.58 10.15 -13.38
C GLY A 124 -1.57 8.98 -13.31
N PRO A 125 -1.97 8.51 -12.11
CA PRO A 125 -2.88 7.36 -11.98
C PRO A 125 -4.31 7.61 -12.48
N LEU A 126 -4.74 8.88 -12.49
CA LEU A 126 -6.11 9.26 -12.90
C LEU A 126 -6.30 9.33 -14.41
N LEU A 127 -5.21 9.48 -15.17
CA LEU A 127 -5.27 9.79 -16.59
C LEU A 127 -4.76 8.69 -17.52
N ARG A 128 -3.89 7.78 -17.06
CA ARG A 128 -3.33 6.70 -17.89
C ARG A 128 -2.95 5.46 -17.08
N ARG A 129 -3.16 4.29 -17.70
CA ARG A 129 -2.58 3.02 -17.22
C ARG A 129 -1.06 3.17 -17.13
N ASN A 130 -0.46 2.73 -16.02
CA ASN A 130 1.00 2.82 -15.84
C ASN A 130 1.70 2.01 -16.95
N PRO A 131 2.57 2.62 -17.76
CA PRO A 131 3.24 1.95 -18.88
C PRO A 131 4.05 0.72 -18.42
N LEU A 132 4.62 0.75 -17.21
CA LEU A 132 5.33 -0.39 -16.62
C LEU A 132 4.42 -1.61 -16.45
N VAL A 133 3.16 -1.39 -16.08
CA VAL A 133 2.20 -2.50 -15.91
C VAL A 133 1.79 -3.08 -17.26
N THR A 134 1.64 -2.24 -18.28
CA THR A 134 1.32 -2.69 -19.65
C THR A 134 2.46 -3.53 -20.23
N ASP A 135 3.70 -3.07 -20.11
CA ASP A 135 4.89 -3.80 -20.54
C ASP A 135 5.04 -5.14 -19.80
N LEU A 136 4.80 -5.15 -18.49
CA LEU A 136 4.83 -6.38 -17.70
C LEU A 136 3.78 -7.40 -18.17
N ILE A 137 2.57 -6.97 -18.50
CA ILE A 137 1.52 -7.84 -19.02
C ILE A 137 1.95 -8.47 -20.33
N GLU A 138 2.48 -7.68 -21.27
CA GLU A 138 2.93 -8.17 -22.57
C GLU A 138 4.06 -9.21 -22.42
N ARG A 139 5.02 -8.98 -21.53
CA ARG A 139 6.13 -9.92 -21.28
C ARG A 139 5.66 -11.20 -20.59
N VAL A 140 4.74 -11.13 -19.65
CA VAL A 140 4.14 -12.31 -19.02
C VAL A 140 3.39 -13.14 -20.04
N ASP A 141 2.62 -12.51 -20.93
CA ASP A 141 1.89 -13.21 -22.01
C ASP A 141 2.85 -13.83 -23.03
N ALA A 142 4.00 -13.20 -23.29
CA ALA A 142 5.04 -13.77 -24.15
C ALA A 142 5.73 -14.98 -23.48
N ALA A 143 6.06 -14.89 -22.19
CA ALA A 143 6.68 -15.97 -21.43
C ALA A 143 5.79 -17.22 -21.30
N ARG A 144 4.46 -17.04 -21.31
CA ARG A 144 3.51 -18.16 -21.27
C ARG A 144 3.37 -18.92 -22.57
N ARG A 145 3.73 -18.30 -23.69
CA ARG A 145 3.60 -18.91 -25.04
C ARG A 145 4.82 -19.76 -25.41
N GLN A 146 5.88 -19.70 -24.65
CA GLN A 146 7.06 -20.53 -24.79
C GLN A 146 6.92 -21.84 -24.01
#